data_44e72175a4fd7c1998e59be0e69ebe47
#
_entry.id   44e72175a4fd7c1998e59be0e69ebe47
#
_cell.length_a   1.000
_cell.length_b   1.000
_cell.length_c   1.000
_cell.angle_alpha   90.00
_cell.angle_beta   90.00
_cell.angle_gamma   90.00
#
_symmetry.space_group_name_H-M   'P 1'
#
loop_
_entity.id
_entity.type
_entity.pdbx_description
1 polymer ?
#
loop_
_entity_poly.entity_id
_entity_poly.type
_entity_poly.pdbx_seq_one_letter_code
_entity_poly.pdbx_strand_id
1 'polypeptide(L)'
;MVTIRELFHNLGNKHNLITVGIGTTSEIVENSLKENDLKVIKENLSEIINNLDQIVEGALEADKITTEIHDRIYKVMDPDTGKPK
;
A
#
# COMPACT_ATOMS: atom_id res chain seq x y z
N MET A 1 -15.70 -17.94 1.68
CA MET A 1 -14.94 -17.54 0.49
C MET A 1 -15.05 -16.02 0.31
N VAL A 2 -13.94 -15.36 0.08
CA VAL A 2 -13.90 -13.91 -0.13
C VAL A 2 -14.47 -13.58 -1.51
N THR A 3 -15.41 -12.64 -1.58
CA THR A 3 -16.01 -12.21 -2.84
C THR A 3 -15.10 -11.21 -3.57
N ILE A 4 -15.33 -11.01 -4.87
CA ILE A 4 -14.62 -9.99 -5.64
C ILE A 4 -14.87 -8.60 -5.04
N ARG A 5 -16.10 -8.34 -4.59
CA ARG A 5 -16.43 -7.07 -3.93
C ARG A 5 -15.59 -6.83 -2.68
N GLU A 6 -15.41 -7.87 -1.85
CA GLU A 6 -14.58 -7.81 -0.65
C GLU A 6 -13.11 -7.59 -1.01
N LEU A 7 -12.63 -8.21 -2.09
CA LEU A 7 -11.27 -8.02 -2.58
C LEU A 7 -11.04 -6.56 -3.01
N PHE A 8 -11.96 -5.95 -3.74
CA PHE A 8 -11.86 -4.54 -4.10
C PHE A 8 -11.87 -3.63 -2.89
N HIS A 9 -12.72 -3.94 -1.91
CA HIS A 9 -12.79 -3.19 -0.66
C HIS A 9 -11.45 -3.27 0.09
N ASN A 10 -10.89 -4.47 0.21
CA ASN A 10 -9.60 -4.69 0.86
C ASN A 10 -8.46 -3.98 0.12
N LEU A 11 -8.48 -4.02 -1.21
CA LEU A 11 -7.50 -3.32 -2.04
C LEU A 11 -7.55 -1.81 -1.79
N GLY A 12 -8.75 -1.23 -1.74
CA GLY A 12 -8.94 0.19 -1.43
C GLY A 12 -8.39 0.56 -0.07
N ASN A 13 -8.59 -0.29 0.94
CA ASN A 13 -8.05 -0.09 2.28
C ASN A 13 -6.52 -0.10 2.29
N LYS A 14 -5.90 -1.00 1.52
CA LYS A 14 -4.43 -1.07 1.40
C LYS A 14 -3.87 0.15 0.67
N HIS A 15 -4.52 0.59 -0.41
CA HIS A 15 -4.13 1.82 -1.11
C HIS A 15 -4.22 3.05 -0.19
N ASN A 16 -5.28 3.15 0.60
CA ASN A 16 -5.44 4.25 1.55
C ASN A 16 -4.34 4.24 2.62
N LEU A 17 -4.02 3.07 3.14
CA LEU A 17 -2.93 2.90 4.11
C LEU A 17 -1.59 3.38 3.53
N ILE A 18 -1.29 2.99 2.29
CA ILE A 18 -0.07 3.40 1.58
C ILE A 18 -0.04 4.91 1.39
N THR A 19 -1.13 5.50 0.90
CA THR A 19 -1.22 6.94 0.64
C THR A 19 -1.05 7.75 1.92
N VAL A 20 -1.72 7.37 2.99
CA VAL A 20 -1.60 8.03 4.29
C VAL A 20 -0.19 7.85 4.85
N GLY A 21 0.37 6.64 4.74
CA GLY A 21 1.72 6.35 5.21
C GLY A 21 2.78 7.17 4.50
N ILE A 22 2.65 7.35 3.19
CA ILE A 22 3.57 8.19 2.40
C ILE A 22 3.46 9.65 2.84
N GLY A 23 2.24 10.17 3.02
CA GLY A 23 2.03 11.55 3.46
C GLY A 23 2.63 11.82 4.83
N THR A 24 2.36 10.94 5.79
CA THR A 24 2.90 11.05 7.16
C THR A 24 4.44 10.97 7.15
N THR A 25 5.01 10.03 6.41
CA THR A 25 6.45 9.86 6.31
C THR A 25 7.12 11.09 5.67
N SER A 26 6.52 11.63 4.61
CA SER A 26 7.01 12.85 3.95
C SER A 26 7.05 14.05 4.90
N GLU A 27 6.02 14.19 5.74
CA GLU A 27 5.97 15.24 6.75
C GLU A 27 7.10 15.09 7.78
N ILE A 28 7.37 13.88 8.24
CA ILE A 28 8.46 13.60 9.17
C ILE A 28 9.80 13.93 8.53
N VAL A 29 10.00 13.58 7.25
CA VAL A 29 11.22 13.91 6.51
C VAL A 29 11.41 15.42 6.43
N GLU A 30 10.38 16.19 6.08
CA GLU A 30 10.45 17.64 6.00
C GLU A 30 10.82 18.26 7.35
N ASN A 31 10.22 17.78 8.43
CA ASN A 31 10.51 18.24 9.78
C ASN A 31 11.96 17.92 10.18
N SER A 32 12.46 16.75 9.79
CA SER A 32 13.82 16.32 10.09
C SER A 32 14.86 17.18 9.37
N LEU A 33 14.55 17.65 8.16
CA LEU A 33 15.43 18.55 7.40
C LEU A 33 15.59 19.92 8.07
N LYS A 34 14.65 20.33 8.89
CA LYS A 34 14.67 21.60 9.62
C LYS A 34 15.22 21.46 11.03
N GLU A 35 15.47 20.25 11.49
CA GLU A 35 15.91 19.95 12.85
C GLU A 35 17.42 19.97 12.97
N ASN A 36 17.93 20.54 14.05
CA ASN A 36 19.37 20.63 14.33
C ASN A 36 19.83 19.69 15.44
N ASP A 37 18.90 19.11 16.22
CA ASP A 37 19.22 18.20 17.30
C ASP A 37 19.38 16.78 16.76
N LEU A 38 20.60 16.23 16.86
CA LEU A 38 20.92 14.90 16.38
C LEU A 38 20.06 13.81 17.02
N LYS A 39 19.70 13.96 18.29
CA LYS A 39 18.85 12.97 18.98
C LYS A 39 17.47 12.93 18.35
N VAL A 40 16.88 14.08 18.07
CA VAL A 40 15.57 14.19 17.43
C VAL A 40 15.64 13.64 16.01
N ILE A 41 16.70 13.94 15.26
CA ILE A 41 16.90 13.43 13.90
C ILE A 41 16.97 11.89 13.91
N LYS A 42 17.71 11.29 14.86
CA LYS A 42 17.80 9.84 14.96
C LYS A 42 16.46 9.19 15.28
N GLU A 43 15.69 9.79 16.19
CA GLU A 43 14.34 9.31 16.52
C GLU A 43 13.42 9.38 15.30
N ASN A 44 13.48 10.48 14.54
CA ASN A 44 12.71 10.65 13.32
C ASN A 44 13.11 9.64 12.24
N LEU A 45 14.40 9.35 12.07
CA LEU A 45 14.88 8.36 11.12
C LEU A 45 14.36 6.96 11.45
N SER A 46 14.33 6.59 12.73
CA SER A 46 13.78 5.30 13.16
C SER A 46 12.30 5.20 12.83
N GLU A 47 11.55 6.27 13.05
CA GLU A 47 10.13 6.33 12.71
C GLU A 47 9.91 6.25 11.21
N ILE A 48 10.72 6.95 10.42
CA ILE A 48 10.67 6.91 8.95
C ILE A 48 10.90 5.48 8.46
N ILE A 49 11.91 4.80 8.95
CA ILE A 49 12.22 3.41 8.56
C ILE A 49 11.04 2.49 8.89
N ASN A 50 10.48 2.62 10.09
CA ASN A 50 9.32 1.82 10.48
C ASN A 50 8.11 2.06 9.58
N ASN A 51 7.85 3.33 9.23
CA ASN A 51 6.76 3.70 8.33
C ASN A 51 6.99 3.15 6.92
N LEU A 52 8.23 3.22 6.42
CA LEU A 52 8.57 2.66 5.10
C LEU A 52 8.36 1.15 5.06
N ASP A 53 8.73 0.43 6.13
CA ASP A 53 8.48 -1.01 6.23
C ASP A 53 6.99 -1.34 6.15
N GLN A 54 6.15 -0.56 6.84
CA GLN A 54 4.70 -0.74 6.80
C GLN A 54 4.11 -0.43 5.42
N ILE A 55 4.64 0.59 4.74
CA ILE A 55 4.23 0.95 3.38
C ILE A 55 4.58 -0.18 2.41
N VAL A 56 5.76 -0.73 2.49
CA VAL A 56 6.20 -1.86 1.65
C VAL A 56 5.32 -3.09 1.90
N GLU A 57 5.06 -3.41 3.17
CA GLU A 57 4.18 -4.53 3.52
C GLU A 57 2.77 -4.34 2.96
N GLY A 58 2.21 -3.13 3.10
CA GLY A 58 0.91 -2.79 2.52
C GLY A 58 0.89 -2.90 1.00
N ALA A 59 1.97 -2.49 0.34
CA ALA A 59 2.10 -2.60 -1.12
C ALA A 59 2.16 -4.06 -1.57
N LEU A 60 2.89 -4.92 -0.85
CA LEU A 60 2.97 -6.35 -1.16
C LEU A 60 1.61 -7.03 -0.98
N GLU A 61 0.86 -6.67 0.06
CA GLU A 61 -0.49 -7.20 0.27
C GLU A 61 -1.46 -6.72 -0.82
N ALA A 62 -1.37 -5.45 -1.21
CA ALA A 62 -2.16 -4.91 -2.31
C ALA A 62 -1.89 -5.65 -3.62
N ASP A 63 -0.64 -5.99 -3.88
CA ASP A 63 -0.22 -6.77 -5.04
C ASP A 63 -0.85 -8.17 -5.05
N LYS A 64 -0.86 -8.85 -3.91
CA LYS A 64 -1.52 -10.16 -3.78
C LYS A 64 -3.01 -10.08 -4.05
N ILE A 65 -3.67 -9.05 -3.52
CA ILE A 65 -5.11 -8.84 -3.73
C ILE A 65 -5.39 -8.58 -5.22
N THR A 66 -4.58 -7.74 -5.86
CA THR A 66 -4.71 -7.43 -7.28
C THR A 66 -4.56 -8.70 -8.13
N THR A 67 -3.59 -9.54 -7.83
CA THR A 67 -3.37 -10.82 -8.51
C THR A 67 -4.58 -11.74 -8.36
N GLU A 68 -5.14 -11.82 -7.17
CA GLU A 68 -6.32 -12.66 -6.94
C GLU A 68 -7.55 -12.15 -7.69
N ILE A 69 -7.75 -10.84 -7.75
CA ILE A 69 -8.83 -10.24 -8.55
C ILE A 69 -8.66 -10.59 -10.03
N HIS A 70 -7.46 -10.40 -10.55
CA HIS A 70 -7.09 -10.72 -11.92
C HIS A 70 -7.40 -12.19 -12.25
N ASP A 71 -6.95 -13.12 -11.42
CA ASP A 71 -7.13 -14.54 -11.65
C ASP A 71 -8.62 -14.93 -11.63
N ARG A 72 -9.40 -14.35 -10.73
CA ARG A 72 -10.85 -14.61 -10.66
C ARG A 72 -11.60 -14.08 -11.85
N ILE A 73 -11.25 -12.90 -12.32
CA ILE A 73 -11.88 -12.31 -13.51
C ILE A 73 -11.57 -13.17 -14.73
N TYR A 74 -10.32 -13.59 -14.91
CA TYR A 74 -9.90 -14.37 -16.07
C TYR A 74 -10.41 -15.82 -16.07
N LYS A 75 -10.89 -16.32 -14.94
CA LYS A 75 -11.59 -17.60 -14.91
C LYS A 75 -12.94 -17.56 -15.60
N VAL A 76 -13.60 -16.41 -15.60
CA VAL A 76 -14.96 -16.26 -16.13
C VAL A 76 -15.04 -15.41 -17.39
N MET A 77 -13.96 -14.69 -17.72
CA MET A 77 -13.90 -13.82 -18.89
C MET A 77 -12.73 -14.18 -19.78
N ASP A 78 -12.93 -14.03 -21.08
CA ASP A 78 -11.85 -14.11 -22.07
C ASP A 78 -11.01 -12.83 -22.00
N PRO A 79 -9.70 -12.88 -21.73
CA PRO A 79 -8.89 -11.68 -21.62
C PRO A 79 -8.74 -10.93 -22.94
N ASP A 80 -8.86 -11.64 -24.08
CA ASP A 80 -8.70 -11.01 -25.40
C ASP A 80 -9.93 -10.25 -25.85
N THR A 81 -11.11 -10.72 -25.51
CA THR A 81 -12.38 -10.14 -25.95
C THR A 81 -13.13 -9.38 -24.87
N GLY A 82 -12.80 -9.63 -23.59
CA GLY A 82 -13.52 -9.08 -22.46
C GLY A 82 -14.91 -9.66 -22.26
N LYS A 83 -15.24 -10.74 -22.97
CA LYS A 83 -16.54 -11.40 -22.91
C LYS A 83 -16.49 -12.65 -22.02
N PRO A 84 -17.64 -13.08 -21.47
CA PRO A 84 -17.67 -14.33 -20.69
C PRO A 84 -17.16 -15.53 -21.52
N LYS A 85 -16.45 -16.38 -20.82
CA LYS A 85 -15.98 -17.64 -21.43
C LYS A 85 -17.11 -18.59 -21.71
#